data_46bff2f40558c6e9548ce6b49375e39c
#
_entry.id   46bff2f40558c6e9548ce6b49375e39c
#
_cell.length_a   1.000
_cell.length_b   1.000
_cell.length_c   1.000
_cell.angle_alpha   90.00
_cell.angle_beta   90.00
_cell.angle_gamma   90.00
#
_symmetry.space_group_name_H-M   'P 1'
#
loop_
_entity.id
_entity.type
_entity.pdbx_description
1 polymer ?
#
loop_
_entity_poly.entity_id
_entity_poly.type
_entity_poly.pdbx_seq_one_letter_code
_entity_poly.pdbx_strand_id
1 'polypeptide(L)'
;VTTAADKLAAPKDPTKGNGKPKKPVSVQSAWSPQPGPQSAAIRAAFVDELFYGGAAGGGKSDYLLGDYLQDVSQGQAWQGVLFRRSYPALDELVHRSHQIYPLTGASWKAGAYQWIWPNGAVLRFRHMENVFDFSKYLGHSWSWIGFDELPEWEDLACYNRTKSRLRGVARHKRMRSTGNPGGPGHHAVQAYFGIPDEPQTLSNIDTFVDPDTGMDRMFIPARVEDNKALLDADPLYTSRLRGVGDPELVKAWLEGDWRALVGGFFEWVEPEIHTKPFMIPQDWPLFAAIDYGEYAPCCCLLMTVDYDDRVYVIGEYYEAERSAHENASGIDEMIRGCVFTQGRQPDRIYAPHDMWIKRRLGEDTANTAEDVFREAGMSLTKAAVGREAKINGWRIINTALHRGFLRVFGKQAPNLMRTAPTITRDDKNREDISPRSEDHAMDALRYGMLHIYTPSEAEKPPDKNPFRGENIIKTQRKLRQTGVLG
;
A
#
# COMPACT_ATOMS: atom_id res chain seq x y z
N VAL A 1 2.28 44.04 24.11
CA VAL A 1 1.92 42.65 23.87
C VAL A 1 2.36 42.35 22.46
N THR A 2 3.60 41.88 22.30
CA THR A 2 4.19 41.50 20.99
C THR A 2 3.77 40.08 20.67
N THR A 3 3.14 39.88 19.52
CA THR A 3 2.63 38.60 19.07
C THR A 3 3.76 37.69 18.54
N ALA A 4 3.59 36.39 18.72
CA ALA A 4 4.56 35.31 18.43
C ALA A 4 4.92 35.14 16.92
N ALA A 5 4.49 36.05 16.03
CA ALA A 5 4.73 36.02 14.61
C ALA A 5 6.07 36.60 14.14
N ASP A 6 6.81 37.31 15.04
CA ASP A 6 8.02 38.05 14.65
C ASP A 6 9.36 37.30 14.84
N LYS A 7 9.33 35.99 15.07
CA LYS A 7 10.57 35.22 15.35
C LYS A 7 10.94 34.15 14.34
N LEU A 8 10.32 34.11 13.17
CA LEU A 8 10.80 33.30 12.06
C LEU A 8 11.56 34.16 11.07
N ALA A 9 12.80 34.51 11.45
CA ALA A 9 13.75 35.11 10.52
C ALA A 9 14.07 34.06 9.43
N ALA A 10 13.84 34.44 8.16
CA ALA A 10 14.24 33.65 7.00
C ALA A 10 15.74 33.29 7.09
N PRO A 11 16.16 32.08 6.70
CA PRO A 11 17.56 31.71 6.71
C PRO A 11 18.36 32.69 5.85
N LYS A 12 19.45 33.21 6.39
CA LYS A 12 20.34 34.15 5.68
C LYS A 12 20.88 33.47 4.44
N ASP A 13 20.69 34.08 3.28
CA ASP A 13 21.24 33.71 2.00
C ASP A 13 22.78 33.55 2.11
N PRO A 14 23.36 32.37 1.96
CA PRO A 14 24.80 32.15 2.09
C PRO A 14 25.60 32.73 0.93
N THR A 15 24.97 33.36 -0.09
CA THR A 15 25.63 33.89 -1.28
C THR A 15 26.17 35.33 -1.13
N LYS A 16 25.95 35.97 0.02
CA LYS A 16 26.52 37.32 0.30
C LYS A 16 27.95 37.29 0.91
N GLY A 17 28.78 36.41 0.39
CA GLY A 17 30.24 36.51 0.58
C GLY A 17 30.88 37.16 -0.61
N ASN A 18 31.74 38.17 -0.42
CA ASN A 18 32.52 38.87 -1.43
C ASN A 18 33.62 37.97 -2.08
N GLY A 19 33.27 36.76 -2.50
CA GLY A 19 34.16 35.85 -3.24
C GLY A 19 33.88 35.96 -4.72
N LYS A 20 34.93 36.14 -5.54
CA LYS A 20 34.84 36.02 -7.01
C LYS A 20 34.13 34.68 -7.34
N PRO A 21 33.20 34.66 -8.32
CA PRO A 21 32.53 33.44 -8.70
C PRO A 21 33.57 32.39 -9.11
N LYS A 22 33.58 31.26 -8.41
CA LYS A 22 34.43 30.12 -8.79
C LYS A 22 34.00 29.64 -10.18
N LYS A 23 34.95 29.33 -11.06
CA LYS A 23 34.63 28.71 -12.36
C LYS A 23 33.82 27.43 -12.13
N PRO A 24 32.77 27.18 -12.93
CA PRO A 24 32.02 25.94 -12.85
C PRO A 24 32.96 24.74 -13.04
N VAL A 25 32.85 23.77 -12.17
CA VAL A 25 33.58 22.49 -12.29
C VAL A 25 32.78 21.53 -13.16
N SER A 26 33.41 20.47 -13.66
CA SER A 26 32.69 19.43 -14.39
C SER A 26 31.63 18.77 -13.48
N VAL A 27 30.57 18.24 -14.06
CA VAL A 27 29.51 17.51 -13.31
C VAL A 27 30.12 16.39 -12.47
N GLN A 28 31.08 15.65 -13.03
CA GLN A 28 31.78 14.56 -12.32
C GLN A 28 32.61 15.05 -11.12
N SER A 29 33.10 16.29 -11.16
CA SER A 29 33.81 16.89 -10.03
C SER A 29 32.86 17.44 -8.96
N ALA A 30 31.62 17.74 -9.34
CA ALA A 30 30.58 18.24 -8.41
C ALA A 30 29.88 17.11 -7.66
N TRP A 31 29.67 15.99 -8.35
CA TRP A 31 29.01 14.80 -7.80
C TRP A 31 29.50 13.55 -8.55
N SER A 32 29.69 12.47 -7.83
CA SER A 32 30.00 11.15 -8.39
C SER A 32 29.24 10.06 -7.62
N PRO A 33 28.74 9.02 -8.33
CA PRO A 33 28.03 7.95 -7.68
C PRO A 33 28.95 7.11 -6.80
N GLN A 34 28.45 6.63 -5.69
CA GLN A 34 29.11 5.59 -4.89
C GLN A 34 29.26 4.31 -5.73
N PRO A 35 30.34 3.54 -5.56
CA PRO A 35 30.49 2.22 -6.17
C PRO A 35 29.34 1.28 -5.75
N GLY A 36 28.94 0.38 -6.65
CA GLY A 36 27.85 -0.57 -6.39
C GLY A 36 26.51 -0.09 -6.94
N PRO A 37 25.40 -0.20 -6.18
CA PRO A 37 24.04 0.07 -6.66
C PRO A 37 23.82 1.45 -7.24
N GLN A 38 24.36 2.50 -6.60
CA GLN A 38 24.21 3.87 -7.08
C GLN A 38 24.89 4.06 -8.45
N SER A 39 26.09 3.50 -8.63
CA SER A 39 26.79 3.50 -9.92
C SER A 39 26.05 2.65 -10.96
N ALA A 40 25.42 1.54 -10.58
CA ALA A 40 24.60 0.71 -11.46
C ALA A 40 23.36 1.50 -11.94
N ALA A 41 22.68 2.18 -11.03
CA ALA A 41 21.51 3.02 -11.34
C ALA A 41 21.87 4.16 -12.32
N ILE A 42 23.01 4.80 -12.14
CA ILE A 42 23.51 5.84 -13.07
C ILE A 42 23.81 5.26 -14.47
N ARG A 43 24.41 4.06 -14.54
CA ARG A 43 24.67 3.40 -15.84
C ARG A 43 23.39 2.95 -16.54
N ALA A 44 22.31 2.70 -15.81
CA ALA A 44 21.01 2.35 -16.35
C ALA A 44 20.19 3.56 -16.85
N ALA A 45 20.85 4.62 -17.30
CA ALA A 45 20.21 5.84 -17.83
C ALA A 45 19.30 5.57 -19.05
N PHE A 46 19.52 4.47 -19.76
CA PHE A 46 18.74 4.04 -20.93
C PHE A 46 17.36 3.48 -20.58
N VAL A 47 17.12 3.08 -19.33
CA VAL A 47 15.84 2.53 -18.86
C VAL A 47 14.82 3.65 -18.71
N ASP A 48 13.61 3.45 -19.17
CA ASP A 48 12.53 4.44 -19.12
C ASP A 48 12.08 4.73 -17.69
N GLU A 49 11.83 3.69 -16.90
CA GLU A 49 11.38 3.77 -15.52
C GLU A 49 12.30 2.98 -14.59
N LEU A 50 13.01 3.66 -13.70
CA LEU A 50 13.90 3.00 -12.74
C LEU A 50 13.50 3.32 -11.31
N PHE A 51 13.37 2.28 -10.49
CA PHE A 51 13.19 2.37 -9.05
C PHE A 51 14.49 1.93 -8.34
N TYR A 52 15.14 2.87 -7.66
CA TYR A 52 16.29 2.61 -6.80
C TYR A 52 15.83 2.55 -5.37
N GLY A 53 15.66 1.34 -4.84
CA GLY A 53 14.95 1.10 -3.59
C GLY A 53 15.64 0.11 -2.66
N GLY A 54 15.22 0.10 -1.40
CA GLY A 54 15.74 -0.80 -0.37
C GLY A 54 16.07 -0.09 0.93
N ALA A 55 17.19 -0.44 1.55
CA ALA A 55 17.58 -0.01 2.90
C ALA A 55 17.61 1.51 3.08
N ALA A 56 17.34 1.98 4.29
CA ALA A 56 17.56 3.35 4.70
C ALA A 56 19.05 3.70 4.61
N GLY A 57 19.38 4.94 4.24
CA GLY A 57 20.77 5.37 4.13
C GLY A 57 21.52 4.86 2.88
N GLY A 58 20.85 4.17 1.94
CA GLY A 58 21.47 3.64 0.71
C GLY A 58 21.83 4.70 -0.35
N GLY A 59 21.81 5.99 -0.03
CA GLY A 59 22.18 7.08 -0.97
C GLY A 59 21.13 7.37 -2.05
N LYS A 60 19.87 6.99 -1.81
CA LYS A 60 18.78 7.06 -2.80
C LYS A 60 18.42 8.47 -3.25
N SER A 61 18.20 9.38 -2.33
CA SER A 61 17.86 10.79 -2.64
C SER A 61 19.02 11.50 -3.33
N ASP A 62 20.25 11.19 -2.94
CA ASP A 62 21.49 11.70 -3.57
C ASP A 62 21.61 11.20 -5.02
N TYR A 63 21.21 9.96 -5.30
CA TYR A 63 21.13 9.41 -6.65
C TYR A 63 20.19 10.21 -7.56
N LEU A 64 18.99 10.60 -7.10
CA LEU A 64 18.06 11.39 -7.93
C LEU A 64 18.67 12.71 -8.35
N LEU A 65 19.36 13.38 -7.43
CA LEU A 65 20.07 14.64 -7.75
C LEU A 65 21.19 14.41 -8.77
N GLY A 66 21.93 13.30 -8.64
CA GLY A 66 23.00 12.93 -9.55
C GLY A 66 22.50 12.45 -10.91
N ASP A 67 21.42 11.66 -10.97
CA ASP A 67 20.85 11.17 -12.23
C ASP A 67 20.36 12.34 -13.11
N TYR A 68 19.74 13.36 -12.51
CA TYR A 68 19.35 14.55 -13.25
C TYR A 68 20.55 15.25 -13.92
N LEU A 69 21.71 15.28 -13.27
CA LEU A 69 22.90 15.95 -13.78
C LEU A 69 23.48 15.32 -15.05
N GLN A 70 23.22 14.03 -15.30
CA GLN A 70 23.81 13.33 -16.44
C GLN A 70 23.52 14.01 -17.79
N ASP A 71 22.33 14.59 -17.92
CA ASP A 71 21.83 15.15 -19.17
C ASP A 71 21.64 16.68 -19.13
N VAL A 72 22.15 17.34 -18.11
CA VAL A 72 22.10 18.80 -17.97
C VAL A 72 22.71 19.51 -19.21
N SER A 73 23.68 18.88 -19.88
CA SER A 73 24.29 19.39 -21.12
C SER A 73 23.29 19.57 -22.27
N GLN A 74 22.11 18.93 -22.23
CA GLN A 74 21.05 19.12 -23.24
C GLN A 74 20.36 20.50 -23.14
N GLY A 75 20.68 21.31 -22.11
CA GLY A 75 20.22 22.68 -21.98
C GLY A 75 18.70 22.81 -21.89
N GLN A 76 18.11 23.72 -22.68
CA GLN A 76 16.66 23.98 -22.65
C GLN A 76 15.79 22.75 -22.91
N ALA A 77 16.31 21.72 -23.59
CA ALA A 77 15.59 20.47 -23.80
C ALA A 77 15.44 19.65 -22.49
N TRP A 78 16.31 19.88 -21.50
CA TRP A 78 16.35 19.12 -20.26
C TRP A 78 15.57 19.84 -19.16
N GLN A 79 14.28 19.53 -19.06
CA GLN A 79 13.36 20.07 -18.07
C GLN A 79 12.97 18.98 -17.08
N GLY A 80 13.36 19.14 -15.83
CA GLY A 80 13.09 18.15 -14.78
C GLY A 80 12.12 18.64 -13.72
N VAL A 81 11.48 17.68 -13.06
CA VAL A 81 10.72 17.86 -11.83
C VAL A 81 11.05 16.74 -10.86
N LEU A 82 11.20 17.07 -9.59
CA LEU A 82 11.40 16.12 -8.50
C LEU A 82 10.28 16.30 -7.49
N PHE A 83 9.53 15.21 -7.26
CA PHE A 83 8.36 15.18 -6.37
C PHE A 83 8.70 14.54 -5.04
N ARG A 84 8.13 15.11 -3.98
CA ARG A 84 7.89 14.52 -2.67
C ARG A 84 6.40 14.61 -2.35
N ARG A 85 5.93 13.78 -1.44
CA ARG A 85 4.52 13.78 -1.06
C ARG A 85 4.08 15.09 -0.40
N SER A 86 4.92 15.67 0.46
CA SER A 86 4.64 16.91 1.16
C SER A 86 5.71 17.97 0.94
N TYR A 87 5.35 19.24 1.12
CA TYR A 87 6.28 20.34 0.96
C TYR A 87 7.43 20.30 1.99
N PRO A 88 7.21 20.04 3.30
CA PRO A 88 8.30 19.92 4.27
C PRO A 88 9.29 18.80 3.94
N ALA A 89 8.83 17.72 3.33
CA ALA A 89 9.69 16.61 2.94
C ALA A 89 10.73 16.96 1.87
N LEU A 90 10.55 18.09 1.15
CA LEU A 90 11.53 18.59 0.16
C LEU A 90 12.75 19.24 0.79
N ASP A 91 12.72 19.67 2.05
CA ASP A 91 13.76 20.51 2.64
C ASP A 91 15.13 19.85 2.64
N GLU A 92 15.21 18.57 2.96
CA GLU A 92 16.48 17.83 2.94
C GLU A 92 17.05 17.70 1.52
N LEU A 93 16.22 17.37 0.54
CA LEU A 93 16.61 17.30 -0.86
C LEU A 93 17.11 18.65 -1.38
N VAL A 94 16.39 19.72 -1.07
CA VAL A 94 16.79 21.08 -1.45
C VAL A 94 18.09 21.45 -0.77
N HIS A 95 18.23 21.18 0.54
CA HIS A 95 19.49 21.43 1.26
C HIS A 95 20.66 20.67 0.61
N ARG A 96 20.48 19.39 0.29
CA ARG A 96 21.52 18.60 -0.38
C ARG A 96 21.85 19.13 -1.77
N SER A 97 20.85 19.55 -2.54
CA SER A 97 21.06 20.14 -3.87
C SER A 97 21.89 21.42 -3.82
N HIS A 98 21.81 22.23 -2.75
CA HIS A 98 22.64 23.41 -2.54
C HIS A 98 24.14 23.10 -2.33
N GLN A 99 24.45 21.87 -1.95
CA GLN A 99 25.86 21.43 -1.85
C GLN A 99 26.42 21.00 -3.20
N ILE A 100 25.58 20.57 -4.14
CA ILE A 100 25.99 19.96 -5.40
C ILE A 100 25.87 20.96 -6.58
N TYR A 101 24.71 21.54 -6.81
CA TYR A 101 24.37 22.24 -8.05
C TYR A 101 25.08 23.57 -8.26
N PRO A 102 25.39 24.38 -7.25
CA PRO A 102 26.21 25.59 -7.44
C PRO A 102 27.57 25.30 -8.07
N LEU A 103 28.15 24.13 -7.79
CA LEU A 103 29.44 23.71 -8.35
C LEU A 103 29.34 23.46 -9.86
N THR A 104 28.18 23.17 -10.39
CA THR A 104 27.91 22.96 -11.83
C THR A 104 27.50 24.27 -12.55
N GLY A 105 27.51 25.40 -11.85
CA GLY A 105 27.12 26.70 -12.37
C GLY A 105 25.61 26.99 -12.33
N ALA A 106 24.80 26.13 -11.70
CA ALA A 106 23.38 26.37 -11.53
C ALA A 106 23.09 27.50 -10.55
N SER A 107 21.97 28.19 -10.74
CA SER A 107 21.46 29.26 -9.87
C SER A 107 20.13 28.87 -9.30
N TRP A 108 19.96 29.04 -7.98
CA TRP A 108 18.71 28.80 -7.31
C TRP A 108 17.72 29.97 -7.45
N LYS A 109 16.47 29.66 -7.74
CA LYS A 109 15.35 30.60 -7.79
C LYS A 109 14.35 30.23 -6.67
N ALA A 110 14.53 30.88 -5.52
CA ALA A 110 13.73 30.56 -4.31
C ALA A 110 12.21 30.71 -4.53
N GLY A 111 11.76 31.80 -5.16
CA GLY A 111 10.34 32.02 -5.43
C GLY A 111 9.69 31.00 -6.36
N ALA A 112 10.47 30.32 -7.20
CA ALA A 112 10.02 29.29 -8.10
C ALA A 112 10.42 27.87 -7.64
N TYR A 113 11.16 27.76 -6.55
CA TYR A 113 11.66 26.51 -5.96
C TYR A 113 12.32 25.60 -6.99
N GLN A 114 13.36 26.15 -7.71
CA GLN A 114 14.01 25.48 -8.83
C GLN A 114 15.45 25.91 -9.03
N TRP A 115 16.24 25.02 -9.62
CA TRP A 115 17.55 25.28 -10.15
C TRP A 115 17.49 25.57 -11.65
N ILE A 116 18.30 26.57 -12.11
CA ILE A 116 18.43 26.93 -13.51
C ILE A 116 19.91 26.93 -13.85
N TRP A 117 20.30 26.20 -14.91
CA TRP A 117 21.63 26.20 -15.47
C TRP A 117 21.78 27.29 -16.54
N PRO A 118 23.00 27.79 -16.80
CA PRO A 118 23.25 28.83 -17.80
C PRO A 118 22.81 28.45 -19.21
N ASN A 119 22.80 27.16 -19.54
CA ASN A 119 22.34 26.63 -20.84
C ASN A 119 20.82 26.43 -20.94
N GLY A 120 20.07 26.77 -19.90
CA GLY A 120 18.61 26.69 -19.88
C GLY A 120 18.03 25.39 -19.37
N ALA A 121 18.82 24.42 -18.89
CA ALA A 121 18.31 23.27 -18.15
C ALA A 121 17.67 23.72 -16.82
N VAL A 122 16.58 23.07 -16.40
CA VAL A 122 15.84 23.45 -15.18
C VAL A 122 15.39 22.21 -14.41
N LEU A 123 15.70 22.15 -13.13
CA LEU A 123 15.11 21.18 -12.20
C LEU A 123 14.20 21.89 -11.19
N ARG A 124 12.96 21.47 -11.10
CA ARG A 124 11.93 21.98 -10.20
C ARG A 124 11.69 21.00 -9.06
N PHE A 125 11.57 21.51 -7.85
CA PHE A 125 11.13 20.74 -6.68
C PHE A 125 9.66 21.01 -6.47
N ARG A 126 8.84 19.96 -6.37
CA ARG A 126 7.40 20.07 -6.24
C ARG A 126 6.88 19.02 -5.26
N HIS A 127 5.71 19.27 -4.70
CA HIS A 127 4.98 18.28 -3.91
C HIS A 127 3.70 17.87 -4.64
N MET A 128 3.27 16.65 -4.38
CA MET A 128 2.00 16.11 -4.85
C MET A 128 1.47 15.15 -3.79
N GLU A 129 0.49 15.57 -3.04
CA GLU A 129 -0.04 14.76 -1.94
C GLU A 129 -0.97 13.66 -2.46
N ASN A 130 -1.80 14.00 -3.43
CA ASN A 130 -2.79 13.10 -4.02
C ASN A 130 -2.98 13.40 -5.53
N VAL A 131 -3.78 12.56 -6.16
CA VAL A 131 -4.00 12.60 -7.60
C VAL A 131 -4.69 13.88 -8.09
N PHE A 132 -5.45 14.59 -7.25
CA PHE A 132 -6.09 15.86 -7.61
C PHE A 132 -5.07 16.99 -7.78
N ASP A 133 -3.94 16.92 -7.07
CA ASP A 133 -2.85 17.87 -7.22
C ASP A 133 -2.24 17.85 -8.62
N PHE A 134 -2.41 16.74 -9.37
CA PHE A 134 -1.92 16.65 -10.75
C PHE A 134 -2.49 17.74 -11.66
N SER A 135 -3.68 18.27 -11.36
CA SER A 135 -4.29 19.38 -12.10
C SER A 135 -3.39 20.62 -12.17
N LYS A 136 -2.58 20.87 -11.14
CA LYS A 136 -1.59 21.97 -11.07
C LYS A 136 -0.49 21.86 -12.12
N TYR A 137 -0.31 20.67 -12.70
CA TYR A 137 0.78 20.33 -13.60
C TYR A 137 0.36 20.04 -15.04
N LEU A 138 -0.94 20.20 -15.37
CA LEU A 138 -1.50 19.88 -16.70
C LEU A 138 -0.79 20.60 -17.87
N GLY A 139 -0.31 21.84 -17.67
CA GLY A 139 0.37 22.64 -18.66
C GLY A 139 1.88 22.32 -18.83
N HIS A 140 2.45 21.48 -17.97
CA HIS A 140 3.88 21.24 -17.96
C HIS A 140 4.32 20.14 -18.94
N SER A 141 5.59 20.20 -19.36
CA SER A 141 6.28 19.15 -20.12
C SER A 141 7.64 18.94 -19.49
N TRP A 142 7.98 17.69 -19.20
CA TRP A 142 9.23 17.34 -18.57
C TRP A 142 9.96 16.25 -19.37
N SER A 143 11.27 16.34 -19.36
CA SER A 143 12.14 15.30 -19.93
C SER A 143 12.61 14.33 -18.86
N TRP A 144 12.56 14.75 -17.61
CA TRP A 144 12.94 13.98 -16.43
C TRP A 144 11.93 14.19 -15.31
N ILE A 145 11.46 13.09 -14.73
CA ILE A 145 10.53 13.12 -13.60
C ILE A 145 11.11 12.24 -12.50
N GLY A 146 11.32 12.84 -11.34
CA GLY A 146 11.77 12.15 -10.13
C GLY A 146 10.65 12.02 -9.09
N PHE A 147 10.57 10.87 -8.43
CA PHE A 147 9.76 10.66 -7.24
C PHE A 147 10.65 10.14 -6.11
N ASP A 148 10.85 10.92 -5.08
CA ASP A 148 11.61 10.48 -3.91
C ASP A 148 10.66 9.95 -2.85
N GLU A 149 10.98 8.78 -2.28
CA GLU A 149 10.15 7.99 -1.38
C GLU A 149 8.77 7.63 -1.98
N LEU A 150 8.78 7.03 -3.18
CA LEU A 150 7.57 6.62 -3.91
C LEU A 150 6.60 5.76 -3.07
N PRO A 151 7.04 4.85 -2.17
CA PRO A 151 6.14 4.11 -1.30
C PRO A 151 5.36 4.95 -0.26
N GLU A 152 5.63 6.24 -0.12
CA GLU A 152 4.80 7.13 0.71
C GLU A 152 3.42 7.41 0.10
N TRP A 153 3.23 7.24 -1.21
CA TRP A 153 1.91 7.27 -1.85
C TRP A 153 1.26 5.90 -1.77
N GLU A 154 -0.02 5.85 -1.41
CA GLU A 154 -0.78 4.60 -1.22
C GLU A 154 -0.89 3.78 -2.50
N ASP A 155 -1.02 4.50 -3.62
CA ASP A 155 -1.09 3.94 -4.97
C ASP A 155 -0.16 4.67 -5.93
N LEU A 156 -0.09 4.18 -7.15
CA LEU A 156 0.72 4.80 -8.20
C LEU A 156 -0.04 5.79 -9.09
N ALA A 157 -1.23 6.26 -8.69
CA ALA A 157 -2.04 7.15 -9.51
C ALA A 157 -1.32 8.47 -9.80
N CYS A 158 -0.66 9.06 -8.79
CA CYS A 158 0.17 10.26 -8.97
C CYS A 158 1.32 10.00 -9.93
N TYR A 159 2.05 8.91 -9.74
CA TYR A 159 3.17 8.48 -10.57
C TYR A 159 2.73 8.24 -12.02
N ASN A 160 1.70 7.43 -12.23
CA ASN A 160 1.21 7.06 -13.57
C ASN A 160 0.65 8.26 -14.33
N ARG A 161 -0.09 9.16 -13.67
CA ARG A 161 -0.61 10.37 -14.34
C ARG A 161 0.51 11.31 -14.82
N THR A 162 1.60 11.42 -14.09
CA THR A 162 2.74 12.29 -14.49
C THR A 162 3.45 11.78 -15.73
N LYS A 163 3.36 10.50 -16.10
CA LYS A 163 3.89 9.98 -17.38
C LYS A 163 3.35 10.72 -18.59
N SER A 164 2.09 11.17 -18.54
CA SER A 164 1.50 11.97 -19.62
C SER A 164 2.21 13.30 -19.83
N ARG A 165 3.04 13.73 -18.87
CA ARG A 165 3.87 14.95 -18.95
C ARG A 165 5.31 14.66 -19.34
N LEU A 166 5.70 13.39 -19.43
CA LEU A 166 7.04 12.98 -19.90
C LEU A 166 7.13 13.13 -21.41
N ARG A 167 7.39 14.36 -21.86
CA ARG A 167 7.39 14.74 -23.27
C ARG A 167 8.38 15.87 -23.51
N GLY A 168 8.75 16.10 -24.75
CA GLY A 168 9.71 17.14 -25.14
C GLY A 168 10.72 16.60 -26.14
N VAL A 169 11.74 17.42 -26.44
CA VAL A 169 12.75 17.17 -27.48
C VAL A 169 14.07 16.60 -26.94
N ALA A 170 14.13 16.33 -25.63
CA ALA A 170 15.31 15.69 -25.04
C ALA A 170 15.57 14.31 -25.65
N ARG A 171 16.83 13.93 -25.75
CA ARG A 171 17.27 12.67 -26.37
C ARG A 171 16.68 11.47 -25.68
N HIS A 172 16.72 11.44 -24.35
CA HIS A 172 16.09 10.41 -23.51
C HIS A 172 15.18 11.09 -22.51
N LYS A 173 13.96 10.56 -22.42
CA LYS A 173 13.01 10.97 -21.41
C LYS A 173 12.86 9.82 -20.43
N ARG A 174 12.91 10.08 -19.14
CA ARG A 174 12.89 9.00 -18.16
C ARG A 174 12.26 9.40 -16.83
N MET A 175 11.75 8.41 -16.15
CA MET A 175 11.27 8.51 -14.78
C MET A 175 12.23 7.82 -13.83
N ARG A 176 12.46 8.43 -12.69
CA ARG A 176 13.32 7.92 -11.62
C ARG A 176 12.59 7.97 -10.31
N SER A 177 12.64 6.89 -9.58
CA SER A 177 11.98 6.84 -8.28
C SER A 177 12.86 6.15 -7.25
N THR A 178 12.63 6.48 -6.00
CA THR A 178 13.34 5.91 -4.86
C THR A 178 12.36 5.58 -3.74
N GLY A 179 12.78 4.78 -2.78
CA GLY A 179 12.01 4.53 -1.58
C GLY A 179 12.55 3.40 -0.74
N ASN A 180 12.01 3.32 0.48
CA ASN A 180 12.23 2.21 1.39
C ASN A 180 11.02 1.28 1.36
N PRO A 181 11.19 -0.01 1.70
CA PRO A 181 10.04 -0.87 1.98
C PRO A 181 9.27 -0.36 3.20
N GLY A 182 7.98 -0.62 3.27
CA GLY A 182 7.14 -0.38 4.45
C GLY A 182 6.28 0.88 4.44
N GLY A 183 6.27 1.66 3.36
CA GLY A 183 5.30 2.75 3.20
C GLY A 183 3.90 2.26 2.76
N PRO A 184 2.88 3.13 2.78
CA PRO A 184 1.52 2.76 2.36
C PRO A 184 1.43 2.17 0.96
N GLY A 185 2.27 2.63 0.02
CA GLY A 185 2.36 2.14 -1.35
C GLY A 185 3.35 1.00 -1.57
N HIS A 186 3.84 0.38 -0.51
CA HIS A 186 4.84 -0.71 -0.57
C HIS A 186 4.50 -1.76 -1.63
N HIS A 187 3.32 -2.38 -1.52
CA HIS A 187 2.91 -3.44 -2.43
C HIS A 187 2.63 -2.96 -3.85
N ALA A 188 2.08 -1.74 -3.99
CA ALA A 188 1.86 -1.15 -5.31
C ALA A 188 3.19 -0.93 -6.05
N VAL A 189 4.22 -0.43 -5.35
CA VAL A 189 5.57 -0.26 -5.90
C VAL A 189 6.22 -1.60 -6.17
N GLN A 190 6.10 -2.56 -5.25
CA GLN A 190 6.64 -3.92 -5.39
C GLN A 190 6.10 -4.60 -6.65
N ALA A 191 4.77 -4.64 -6.80
CA ALA A 191 4.11 -5.23 -7.97
C ALA A 191 4.47 -4.50 -9.28
N TYR A 192 4.50 -3.16 -9.24
CA TYR A 192 4.75 -2.35 -10.42
C TYR A 192 6.16 -2.50 -10.99
N PHE A 193 7.17 -2.57 -10.13
CA PHE A 193 8.58 -2.74 -10.53
C PHE A 193 9.03 -4.19 -10.53
N GLY A 194 8.13 -5.15 -10.29
CA GLY A 194 8.43 -6.58 -10.25
C GLY A 194 9.48 -6.91 -9.20
N ILE A 195 9.43 -6.26 -8.02
CA ILE A 195 10.40 -6.47 -6.95
C ILE A 195 10.12 -7.85 -6.34
N PRO A 196 11.05 -8.80 -6.42
CA PRO A 196 10.86 -10.12 -5.86
C PRO A 196 10.80 -10.11 -4.33
N ASP A 197 10.11 -11.10 -3.77
CA ASP A 197 10.10 -11.33 -2.32
C ASP A 197 11.48 -11.66 -1.77
N GLU A 198 12.30 -12.40 -2.54
CA GLU A 198 13.66 -12.72 -2.13
C GLU A 198 14.59 -11.52 -2.25
N PRO A 199 15.50 -11.30 -1.27
CA PRO A 199 16.46 -10.21 -1.31
C PRO A 199 17.30 -10.22 -2.59
N GLN A 200 17.26 -9.12 -3.33
CA GLN A 200 17.96 -8.98 -4.59
C GLN A 200 19.40 -8.51 -4.41
N THR A 201 20.25 -8.90 -5.35
CA THR A 201 21.62 -8.40 -5.49
C THR A 201 21.82 -7.81 -6.88
N LEU A 202 22.88 -7.04 -7.07
CA LEU A 202 23.21 -6.45 -8.38
C LEU A 202 23.45 -7.48 -9.49
N SER A 203 23.73 -8.73 -9.15
CA SER A 203 23.93 -9.81 -10.13
C SER A 203 22.64 -10.36 -10.74
N ASN A 204 21.49 -10.08 -10.14
CA ASN A 204 20.20 -10.62 -10.52
C ASN A 204 19.22 -9.52 -10.96
N ILE A 205 19.73 -8.40 -11.46
CA ILE A 205 18.88 -7.29 -11.92
C ILE A 205 18.44 -7.59 -13.36
N ASP A 206 17.13 -7.64 -13.55
CA ASP A 206 16.51 -7.77 -14.86
C ASP A 206 15.74 -6.50 -15.22
N THR A 207 15.67 -6.24 -16.52
CA THR A 207 14.79 -5.23 -17.09
C THR A 207 13.58 -5.96 -17.69
N PHE A 208 12.38 -5.49 -17.40
CA PHE A 208 11.20 -6.01 -18.07
C PHE A 208 10.47 -4.91 -18.85
N VAL A 209 9.84 -5.31 -19.94
CA VAL A 209 9.06 -4.40 -20.77
C VAL A 209 7.60 -4.48 -20.33
N ASP A 210 7.01 -3.35 -20.00
CA ASP A 210 5.59 -3.26 -19.72
C ASP A 210 4.79 -3.57 -21.00
N PRO A 211 3.92 -4.59 -21.00
CA PRO A 211 3.21 -5.01 -22.23
C PRO A 211 2.21 -3.98 -22.75
N ASP A 212 1.68 -3.11 -21.88
CA ASP A 212 0.68 -2.11 -22.24
C ASP A 212 1.29 -0.83 -22.79
N THR A 213 2.43 -0.42 -22.25
CA THR A 213 3.08 0.86 -22.58
C THR A 213 4.31 0.70 -23.44
N GLY A 214 4.92 -0.49 -23.48
CA GLY A 214 6.21 -0.75 -24.13
C GLY A 214 7.41 -0.09 -23.42
N MET A 215 7.23 0.49 -22.22
CA MET A 215 8.29 1.12 -21.45
C MET A 215 9.11 0.08 -20.68
N ASP A 216 10.43 0.28 -20.69
CA ASP A 216 11.35 -0.53 -19.89
C ASP A 216 11.29 -0.13 -18.42
N ARG A 217 11.19 -1.15 -17.54
CA ARG A 217 11.25 -0.97 -16.08
C ARG A 217 12.40 -1.75 -15.46
N MET A 218 12.99 -1.17 -14.42
CA MET A 218 14.08 -1.78 -13.68
C MET A 218 14.00 -1.45 -12.20
N PHE A 219 14.24 -2.45 -11.36
CA PHE A 219 14.49 -2.27 -9.92
C PHE A 219 15.97 -2.43 -9.63
N ILE A 220 16.56 -1.52 -8.88
CA ILE A 220 17.92 -1.64 -8.36
C ILE A 220 17.89 -1.65 -6.84
N PRO A 221 18.31 -2.75 -6.20
CA PRO A 221 18.32 -2.86 -4.76
C PRO A 221 19.44 -2.04 -4.14
N ALA A 222 19.17 -1.36 -3.02
CA ALA A 222 20.13 -0.64 -2.21
C ALA A 222 20.16 -1.18 -0.78
N ARG A 223 21.36 -1.35 -0.25
CA ARG A 223 21.61 -1.73 1.15
C ARG A 223 22.37 -0.61 1.85
N VAL A 224 22.26 -0.56 3.18
CA VAL A 224 23.01 0.44 3.96
C VAL A 224 24.53 0.27 3.78
N GLU A 225 24.99 -0.96 3.63
CA GLU A 225 26.40 -1.33 3.44
C GLU A 225 27.00 -0.80 2.14
N ASP A 226 26.14 -0.49 1.16
CA ASP A 226 26.56 0.07 -0.13
C ASP A 226 26.98 1.55 -0.03
N ASN A 227 26.54 2.24 1.04
CA ASN A 227 26.85 3.66 1.27
C ASN A 227 28.04 3.84 2.21
N LYS A 228 29.24 3.52 1.73
CA LYS A 228 30.46 3.65 2.51
C LYS A 228 30.67 5.06 3.06
N ALA A 229 30.35 6.10 2.26
CA ALA A 229 30.50 7.48 2.69
C ALA A 229 29.67 7.80 3.94
N LEU A 230 28.47 7.24 4.06
CA LEU A 230 27.62 7.37 5.26
C LEU A 230 28.24 6.61 6.44
N LEU A 231 28.65 5.37 6.23
CA LEU A 231 29.20 4.52 7.31
C LEU A 231 30.55 5.01 7.82
N ASP A 232 31.38 5.59 6.95
CA ASP A 232 32.64 6.22 7.33
C ASP A 232 32.40 7.51 8.13
N ALA A 233 31.40 8.30 7.75
CA ALA A 233 31.03 9.54 8.46
C ALA A 233 30.28 9.26 9.78
N ASP A 234 29.53 8.18 9.86
CA ASP A 234 28.69 7.79 10.99
C ASP A 234 28.70 6.28 11.24
N PRO A 235 29.72 5.74 11.89
CA PRO A 235 29.85 4.31 12.17
C PRO A 235 28.75 3.72 13.07
N LEU A 236 28.02 4.57 13.81
CA LEU A 236 26.94 4.15 14.70
C LEU A 236 25.56 4.15 14.03
N TYR A 237 25.46 4.54 12.76
CA TYR A 237 24.20 4.64 12.03
C TYR A 237 23.40 3.32 12.06
N THR A 238 24.03 2.20 11.72
CA THR A 238 23.38 0.88 11.73
C THR A 238 22.95 0.43 13.13
N SER A 239 23.73 0.79 14.16
CA SER A 239 23.38 0.50 15.55
C SER A 239 22.15 1.27 16.00
N ARG A 240 22.00 2.52 15.57
CA ARG A 240 20.80 3.32 15.86
C ARG A 240 19.57 2.77 15.15
N LEU A 241 19.69 2.31 13.89
CA LEU A 241 18.59 1.67 13.18
C LEU A 241 18.13 0.39 13.90
N ARG A 242 19.06 -0.43 14.41
CA ARG A 242 18.72 -1.62 15.23
C ARG A 242 18.01 -1.27 16.54
N GLY A 243 18.22 -0.06 17.05
CA GLY A 243 17.59 0.44 18.27
C GLY A 243 16.14 0.94 18.09
N VAL A 244 15.57 0.91 16.89
CA VAL A 244 14.19 1.37 16.63
C VAL A 244 13.13 0.48 17.30
N GLY A 245 13.47 -0.77 17.62
CA GLY A 245 12.68 -1.65 18.49
C GLY A 245 11.64 -2.52 17.77
N ASP A 246 11.34 -2.27 16.50
CA ASP A 246 10.51 -3.13 15.66
C ASP A 246 11.42 -4.01 14.77
N PRO A 247 11.48 -5.34 14.98
CA PRO A 247 12.40 -6.21 14.24
C PRO A 247 12.14 -6.22 12.72
N GLU A 248 10.86 -6.16 12.29
CA GLU A 248 10.51 -6.17 10.87
C GLU A 248 10.90 -4.83 10.21
N LEU A 249 10.66 -3.73 10.90
CA LEU A 249 11.10 -2.41 10.46
C LEU A 249 12.62 -2.32 10.37
N VAL A 250 13.32 -2.85 11.36
CA VAL A 250 14.79 -2.91 11.37
C VAL A 250 15.31 -3.70 10.17
N LYS A 251 14.70 -4.86 9.88
CA LYS A 251 15.05 -5.70 8.74
C LYS A 251 14.79 -5.00 7.41
N ALA A 252 13.61 -4.38 7.27
CA ALA A 252 13.25 -3.57 6.09
C ALA A 252 14.28 -2.45 5.84
N TRP A 253 14.66 -1.73 6.89
CA TRP A 253 15.55 -0.57 6.77
C TRP A 253 17.03 -0.90 6.69
N LEU A 254 17.49 -2.01 7.25
CA LEU A 254 18.90 -2.44 7.15
C LEU A 254 19.17 -3.27 5.90
N GLU A 255 18.29 -4.21 5.59
CA GLU A 255 18.51 -5.19 4.53
C GLU A 255 17.81 -4.79 3.23
N GLY A 256 16.87 -3.85 3.28
CA GLY A 256 16.01 -3.50 2.15
C GLY A 256 15.03 -4.62 1.81
N ASP A 257 14.59 -5.38 2.82
CA ASP A 257 13.71 -6.53 2.65
C ASP A 257 12.27 -6.07 2.36
N TRP A 258 11.79 -6.38 1.17
CA TRP A 258 10.43 -6.07 0.71
C TRP A 258 9.38 -7.06 1.22
N ARG A 259 9.76 -8.14 1.89
CA ARG A 259 8.83 -9.03 2.60
C ARG A 259 8.42 -8.47 3.97
N ALA A 260 9.22 -7.57 4.52
CA ALA A 260 8.95 -6.99 5.81
C ALA A 260 7.69 -6.14 5.75
N LEU A 261 6.63 -6.61 6.39
CA LEU A 261 5.34 -5.91 6.52
C LEU A 261 5.48 -4.84 7.60
N VAL A 262 6.07 -3.71 7.25
CA VAL A 262 6.29 -2.62 8.19
C VAL A 262 4.99 -1.86 8.44
N GLY A 263 4.53 -1.93 9.68
CA GLY A 263 3.36 -1.16 10.12
C GLY A 263 2.01 -1.72 9.73
N GLY A 264 1.93 -2.96 9.27
CA GLY A 264 0.67 -3.65 9.02
C GLY A 264 -0.21 -3.63 10.27
N PHE A 265 -1.50 -3.40 10.10
CA PHE A 265 -2.48 -3.49 11.19
C PHE A 265 -2.69 -4.94 11.60
N PHE A 266 -2.64 -5.86 10.62
CA PHE A 266 -2.82 -7.29 10.79
C PHE A 266 -1.49 -8.03 10.64
N GLU A 267 -1.25 -9.03 11.50
CA GLU A 267 -0.15 -9.99 11.35
C GLU A 267 -0.53 -11.01 10.27
N TRP A 268 -0.46 -10.59 9.01
CA TRP A 268 -0.86 -11.39 7.87
C TRP A 268 0.32 -12.18 7.31
N VAL A 269 0.47 -13.43 7.75
CA VAL A 269 1.52 -14.34 7.29
C VAL A 269 0.94 -15.27 6.22
N GLU A 270 1.14 -14.94 4.95
CA GLU A 270 0.51 -15.63 3.83
C GLU A 270 0.68 -17.16 3.83
N PRO A 271 1.87 -17.75 4.09
CA PRO A 271 2.01 -19.19 4.15
C PRO A 271 1.20 -19.87 5.25
N GLU A 272 0.93 -19.16 6.35
CA GLU A 272 0.16 -19.70 7.49
C GLU A 272 -1.34 -19.61 7.27
N ILE A 273 -1.79 -18.58 6.54
CA ILE A 273 -3.21 -18.32 6.28
C ILE A 273 -3.71 -19.14 5.10
N HIS A 274 -2.86 -19.30 4.08
CA HIS A 274 -3.20 -20.05 2.88
C HIS A 274 -3.44 -21.52 3.20
N THR A 275 -4.58 -22.06 2.73
CA THR A 275 -4.86 -23.49 2.80
C THR A 275 -5.22 -24.04 1.42
N LYS A 276 -4.91 -25.35 1.21
CA LYS A 276 -5.32 -26.01 -0.02
C LYS A 276 -6.84 -26.17 -0.01
N PRO A 277 -7.53 -25.82 -1.10
CA PRO A 277 -8.97 -26.00 -1.20
C PRO A 277 -9.40 -27.48 -1.02
N PHE A 278 -10.52 -27.67 -0.34
CA PHE A 278 -11.17 -28.98 -0.14
C PHE A 278 -12.69 -28.82 -0.19
N MET A 279 -13.40 -29.91 -0.37
CA MET A 279 -14.87 -29.91 -0.36
C MET A 279 -15.40 -29.65 1.04
N ILE A 280 -16.27 -28.65 1.19
CA ILE A 280 -16.82 -28.25 2.47
C ILE A 280 -17.90 -29.27 2.92
N PRO A 281 -17.80 -29.84 4.13
CA PRO A 281 -18.82 -30.72 4.68
C PRO A 281 -20.20 -30.05 4.72
N GLN A 282 -21.26 -30.84 4.47
CA GLN A 282 -22.62 -30.31 4.36
C GLN A 282 -23.16 -29.75 5.69
N ASP A 283 -22.65 -30.24 6.80
CA ASP A 283 -23.01 -29.85 8.16
C ASP A 283 -22.23 -28.68 8.74
N TRP A 284 -21.22 -28.20 8.01
CA TRP A 284 -20.52 -26.95 8.41
C TRP A 284 -21.39 -25.73 8.10
N PRO A 285 -21.55 -24.79 9.05
CA PRO A 285 -22.26 -23.54 8.78
C PRO A 285 -21.63 -22.78 7.61
N LEU A 286 -22.47 -22.31 6.69
CA LEU A 286 -22.04 -21.48 5.58
C LEU A 286 -22.66 -20.11 5.71
N PHE A 287 -21.85 -19.06 5.57
CA PHE A 287 -22.33 -17.69 5.67
C PHE A 287 -21.54 -16.79 4.71
N ALA A 288 -22.13 -15.65 4.38
CA ALA A 288 -21.47 -14.63 3.60
C ALA A 288 -21.50 -13.29 4.33
N ALA A 289 -20.58 -12.39 3.98
CA ALA A 289 -20.61 -11.04 4.48
C ALA A 289 -20.22 -10.06 3.38
N ILE A 290 -20.94 -8.96 3.31
CA ILE A 290 -20.83 -7.95 2.26
C ILE A 290 -20.31 -6.66 2.87
N ASP A 291 -19.32 -6.04 2.23
CA ASP A 291 -19.04 -4.61 2.32
C ASP A 291 -19.53 -3.96 1.02
N TYR A 292 -20.55 -3.10 1.12
CA TYR A 292 -21.30 -2.63 -0.04
C TYR A 292 -20.79 -1.29 -0.57
N GLY A 293 -20.46 -1.26 -1.84
CA GLY A 293 -20.15 -0.06 -2.60
C GLY A 293 -20.79 -0.09 -4.01
N GLU A 294 -21.12 1.07 -4.56
CA GLU A 294 -21.53 1.22 -5.96
C GLU A 294 -20.41 1.83 -6.80
N TYR A 295 -19.79 2.89 -6.33
CA TYR A 295 -18.61 3.51 -6.95
C TYR A 295 -17.31 2.91 -6.38
N ALA A 296 -17.26 2.75 -5.06
CA ALA A 296 -16.22 1.97 -4.41
C ALA A 296 -16.47 0.47 -4.64
N PRO A 297 -15.43 -0.37 -4.46
CA PRO A 297 -15.61 -1.81 -4.58
C PRO A 297 -16.69 -2.34 -3.65
N CYS A 298 -17.57 -3.19 -4.19
CA CYS A 298 -18.44 -4.05 -3.42
C CYS A 298 -17.73 -5.37 -3.20
N CYS A 299 -17.49 -5.75 -1.96
CA CYS A 299 -16.85 -7.01 -1.62
C CYS A 299 -17.85 -7.95 -0.93
N CYS A 300 -17.91 -9.20 -1.36
CA CYS A 300 -18.60 -10.26 -0.65
C CYS A 300 -17.68 -11.45 -0.43
N LEU A 301 -17.52 -11.87 0.82
CA LEU A 301 -16.76 -13.07 1.18
C LEU A 301 -17.70 -14.20 1.55
N LEU A 302 -17.50 -15.37 0.93
CA LEU A 302 -18.17 -16.61 1.30
C LEU A 302 -17.27 -17.36 2.28
N MET A 303 -17.83 -17.75 3.44
CA MET A 303 -17.08 -18.27 4.57
C MET A 303 -17.79 -19.48 5.20
N THR A 304 -17.00 -20.32 5.85
CA THR A 304 -17.50 -21.46 6.64
C THR A 304 -16.69 -21.65 7.91
N VAL A 305 -17.20 -22.38 8.87
CA VAL A 305 -16.56 -22.68 10.16
C VAL A 305 -16.49 -24.17 10.36
N ASP A 306 -15.33 -24.67 10.78
CA ASP A 306 -15.17 -26.08 11.16
C ASP A 306 -15.53 -26.34 12.63
N TYR A 307 -15.40 -27.59 13.06
CA TYR A 307 -15.70 -28.02 14.43
C TYR A 307 -14.72 -27.49 15.49
N ASP A 308 -13.55 -27.01 15.07
CA ASP A 308 -12.52 -26.43 15.92
C ASP A 308 -12.59 -24.89 15.96
N ASP A 309 -13.71 -24.31 15.49
CA ASP A 309 -13.97 -22.88 15.37
C ASP A 309 -13.00 -22.13 14.40
N ARG A 310 -12.37 -22.86 13.45
CA ARG A 310 -11.58 -22.22 12.40
C ARG A 310 -12.47 -21.73 11.28
N VAL A 311 -12.24 -20.50 10.87
CA VAL A 311 -12.95 -19.86 9.76
C VAL A 311 -12.19 -20.04 8.47
N TYR A 312 -12.87 -20.44 7.41
CA TYR A 312 -12.32 -20.56 6.07
C TYR A 312 -13.02 -19.59 5.14
N VAL A 313 -12.25 -18.72 4.49
CA VAL A 313 -12.72 -17.89 3.36
C VAL A 313 -12.54 -18.71 2.10
N ILE A 314 -13.65 -19.02 1.41
CA ILE A 314 -13.71 -20.00 0.33
C ILE A 314 -14.18 -19.42 -1.00
N GLY A 315 -14.58 -18.15 -1.03
CA GLY A 315 -15.00 -17.42 -2.22
C GLY A 315 -15.03 -15.92 -1.99
N GLU A 316 -14.82 -15.17 -3.05
CA GLU A 316 -14.81 -13.70 -3.06
C GLU A 316 -15.52 -13.19 -4.30
N TYR A 317 -16.37 -12.19 -4.12
CA TYR A 317 -16.81 -11.25 -5.14
C TYR A 317 -16.19 -9.89 -4.83
N TYR A 318 -15.61 -9.21 -5.84
CA TYR A 318 -14.96 -7.92 -5.62
C TYR A 318 -15.02 -7.11 -6.93
N GLU A 319 -15.95 -6.15 -7.01
CA GLU A 319 -16.17 -5.33 -8.19
C GLU A 319 -16.49 -3.88 -7.80
N ALA A 320 -16.00 -2.93 -8.58
CA ALA A 320 -16.28 -1.51 -8.44
C ALA A 320 -17.15 -1.01 -9.60
N GLU A 321 -17.80 0.14 -9.42
CA GLU A 321 -18.61 0.80 -10.44
C GLU A 321 -19.76 -0.09 -10.95
N ARG A 322 -20.40 -0.84 -10.03
CA ARG A 322 -21.54 -1.72 -10.30
C ARG A 322 -22.80 -1.25 -9.57
N SER A 323 -23.93 -1.32 -10.26
CA SER A 323 -25.24 -1.08 -9.65
C SER A 323 -25.60 -2.15 -8.62
N ALA A 324 -26.59 -1.86 -7.75
CA ALA A 324 -27.08 -2.82 -6.77
C ALA A 324 -27.55 -4.15 -7.42
N HIS A 325 -28.18 -4.08 -8.60
CA HIS A 325 -28.63 -5.28 -9.33
C HIS A 325 -27.44 -6.11 -9.85
N GLU A 326 -26.42 -5.46 -10.41
CA GLU A 326 -25.22 -6.15 -10.91
C GLU A 326 -24.46 -6.77 -9.76
N ASN A 327 -24.30 -6.07 -8.63
CA ASN A 327 -23.69 -6.60 -7.44
C ASN A 327 -24.45 -7.82 -6.89
N ALA A 328 -25.78 -7.74 -6.80
CA ALA A 328 -26.62 -8.84 -6.35
C ALA A 328 -26.48 -10.07 -7.27
N SER A 329 -26.52 -9.85 -8.60
CA SER A 329 -26.35 -10.93 -9.58
C SER A 329 -24.97 -11.59 -9.50
N GLY A 330 -23.90 -10.78 -9.41
CA GLY A 330 -22.53 -11.29 -9.34
C GLY A 330 -22.23 -12.06 -8.06
N ILE A 331 -22.79 -11.62 -6.93
CA ILE A 331 -22.70 -12.33 -5.65
C ILE A 331 -23.43 -13.66 -5.70
N ASP A 332 -24.67 -13.70 -6.25
CA ASP A 332 -25.42 -14.95 -6.41
C ASP A 332 -24.67 -15.93 -7.35
N GLU A 333 -24.09 -15.43 -8.44
CA GLU A 333 -23.27 -16.22 -9.35
C GLU A 333 -22.03 -16.80 -8.65
N MET A 334 -21.31 -16.01 -7.88
CA MET A 334 -20.16 -16.46 -7.08
C MET A 334 -20.55 -17.55 -6.09
N ILE A 335 -21.68 -17.40 -5.37
CA ILE A 335 -22.16 -18.37 -4.40
C ILE A 335 -22.56 -19.69 -5.10
N ARG A 336 -23.38 -19.60 -6.17
CA ARG A 336 -23.82 -20.80 -6.94
C ARG A 336 -22.68 -21.46 -7.69
N GLY A 337 -21.70 -20.70 -8.16
CA GLY A 337 -20.51 -21.19 -8.83
C GLY A 337 -19.47 -21.80 -7.90
N CYS A 338 -19.61 -21.67 -6.58
CA CYS A 338 -18.63 -22.21 -5.64
C CYS A 338 -18.64 -23.75 -5.63
N VAL A 339 -17.65 -24.33 -6.30
CA VAL A 339 -17.52 -25.79 -6.45
C VAL A 339 -17.32 -26.50 -5.09
N PHE A 340 -16.71 -25.85 -4.12
CA PHE A 340 -16.37 -26.42 -2.82
C PHE A 340 -17.60 -26.64 -1.93
N THR A 341 -18.66 -25.86 -2.16
CA THR A 341 -19.96 -25.98 -1.46
C THR A 341 -21.01 -26.65 -2.34
N GLN A 342 -20.70 -27.01 -3.58
CA GLN A 342 -21.65 -27.50 -4.59
C GLN A 342 -22.80 -26.50 -4.84
N GLY A 343 -22.51 -25.21 -4.77
CA GLY A 343 -23.49 -24.14 -4.96
C GLY A 343 -24.49 -23.98 -3.82
N ARG A 344 -24.20 -24.55 -2.63
CA ARG A 344 -25.03 -24.39 -1.43
C ARG A 344 -25.17 -22.92 -1.05
N GLN A 345 -26.39 -22.46 -0.79
CA GLN A 345 -26.66 -21.10 -0.33
C GLN A 345 -26.18 -20.93 1.12
N PRO A 346 -25.66 -19.75 1.48
CA PRO A 346 -25.27 -19.44 2.85
C PRO A 346 -26.50 -19.42 3.78
N ASP A 347 -26.31 -19.88 5.00
CA ASP A 347 -27.34 -19.85 6.04
C ASP A 347 -27.71 -18.41 6.43
N ARG A 348 -26.74 -17.48 6.31
CA ARG A 348 -26.92 -16.03 6.54
C ARG A 348 -25.95 -15.23 5.65
N ILE A 349 -26.42 -14.02 5.28
CA ILE A 349 -25.61 -13.01 4.56
C ILE A 349 -25.62 -11.74 5.41
N TYR A 350 -24.48 -11.36 5.96
CA TYR A 350 -24.32 -10.14 6.75
C TYR A 350 -23.96 -8.96 5.86
N ALA A 351 -24.59 -7.80 6.13
CA ALA A 351 -24.40 -6.62 5.32
C ALA A 351 -24.41 -5.35 6.18
N PRO A 352 -23.71 -4.28 5.75
CA PRO A 352 -23.62 -3.02 6.48
C PRO A 352 -24.98 -2.30 6.52
N HIS A 353 -25.20 -1.51 7.56
CA HIS A 353 -26.47 -0.83 7.82
C HIS A 353 -26.91 0.12 6.72
N ASP A 354 -25.99 0.68 5.95
CA ASP A 354 -26.27 1.66 4.89
C ASP A 354 -27.02 1.06 3.69
N MET A 355 -27.01 -0.26 3.51
CA MET A 355 -27.84 -0.94 2.51
C MET A 355 -29.36 -0.79 2.76
N TRP A 356 -29.79 -0.46 3.99
CA TRP A 356 -31.19 -0.16 4.35
C TRP A 356 -31.53 1.34 4.27
N ILE A 357 -30.57 2.18 3.85
CA ILE A 357 -30.83 3.62 3.67
C ILE A 357 -31.48 3.82 2.30
N LYS A 358 -32.65 4.48 2.29
CA LYS A 358 -33.32 4.84 1.03
C LYS A 358 -32.47 5.79 0.21
N ARG A 359 -32.09 5.36 -0.97
CA ARG A 359 -31.42 6.20 -1.98
C ARG A 359 -32.35 6.33 -3.18
N ARG A 360 -32.31 7.47 -3.90
CA ARG A 360 -32.99 7.58 -5.19
C ARG A 360 -32.21 6.75 -6.21
N LEU A 361 -32.73 5.57 -6.53
CA LEU A 361 -32.27 4.72 -7.62
C LEU A 361 -33.12 5.03 -8.87
N GLY A 362 -32.87 6.18 -9.55
CA GLY A 362 -33.64 6.65 -10.70
C GLY A 362 -34.74 7.66 -10.36
N GLU A 363 -35.54 8.07 -11.35
CA GLU A 363 -36.48 9.21 -11.23
C GLU A 363 -37.71 8.92 -10.36
N ASP A 364 -38.13 7.65 -10.12
CA ASP A 364 -39.47 7.36 -9.59
C ASP A 364 -39.57 6.44 -8.35
N THR A 365 -38.53 5.80 -7.84
CA THR A 365 -38.66 4.91 -6.68
C THR A 365 -37.50 5.06 -5.69
N ALA A 366 -37.85 5.33 -4.43
CA ALA A 366 -36.90 5.32 -3.30
C ALA A 366 -36.73 3.90 -2.77
N ASN A 367 -36.01 3.04 -3.47
CA ASN A 367 -35.67 1.70 -3.02
C ASN A 367 -34.36 1.71 -2.22
N THR A 368 -34.17 0.72 -1.35
CA THR A 368 -32.92 0.46 -0.66
C THR A 368 -32.12 -0.54 -1.45
N ALA A 369 -30.79 -0.58 -1.26
CA ALA A 369 -29.98 -1.64 -1.85
C ALA A 369 -30.45 -3.03 -1.35
N GLU A 370 -30.87 -3.12 -0.09
CA GLU A 370 -31.44 -4.36 0.48
C GLU A 370 -32.71 -4.80 -0.27
N ASP A 371 -33.60 -3.88 -0.68
CA ASP A 371 -34.78 -4.23 -1.48
C ASP A 371 -34.39 -4.96 -2.77
N VAL A 372 -33.34 -4.45 -3.46
CA VAL A 372 -32.82 -5.05 -4.69
C VAL A 372 -32.26 -6.46 -4.44
N PHE A 373 -31.47 -6.63 -3.38
CA PHE A 373 -30.92 -7.94 -3.01
C PHE A 373 -32.03 -8.93 -2.62
N ARG A 374 -33.06 -8.47 -1.93
CA ARG A 374 -34.22 -9.29 -1.58
C ARG A 374 -35.04 -9.72 -2.82
N GLU A 375 -35.21 -8.83 -3.80
CA GLU A 375 -35.83 -9.16 -5.08
C GLU A 375 -35.04 -10.18 -5.88
N ALA A 376 -33.70 -10.15 -5.75
CA ALA A 376 -32.79 -11.17 -6.29
C ALA A 376 -32.78 -12.49 -5.48
N GLY A 377 -33.61 -12.60 -4.44
CA GLY A 377 -33.74 -13.81 -3.61
C GLY A 377 -32.74 -13.92 -2.47
N MET A 378 -31.98 -12.88 -2.17
CA MET A 378 -30.99 -12.86 -1.07
C MET A 378 -31.55 -12.13 0.15
N SER A 379 -31.70 -12.83 1.27
CA SER A 379 -32.10 -12.26 2.55
C SER A 379 -30.87 -11.79 3.33
N LEU A 380 -30.78 -10.48 3.57
CA LEU A 380 -29.67 -9.88 4.27
C LEU A 380 -29.94 -9.73 5.78
N THR A 381 -28.89 -9.91 6.56
CA THR A 381 -28.90 -9.67 8.02
C THR A 381 -27.98 -8.47 8.31
N LYS A 382 -28.47 -7.52 9.13
CA LYS A 382 -27.66 -6.35 9.50
C LYS A 382 -26.43 -6.76 10.29
N ALA A 383 -25.27 -6.35 9.82
CA ALA A 383 -24.03 -6.47 10.55
C ALA A 383 -24.00 -5.51 11.75
N ALA A 384 -23.27 -5.86 12.79
CA ALA A 384 -23.01 -4.97 13.91
C ALA A 384 -22.19 -3.77 13.44
N VAL A 385 -22.64 -2.55 13.76
CA VAL A 385 -22.03 -1.29 13.33
C VAL A 385 -21.67 -0.42 14.53
N GLY A 386 -20.89 0.64 14.26
CA GLY A 386 -20.42 1.58 15.25
C GLY A 386 -18.96 1.35 15.65
N ARG A 387 -18.38 2.36 16.29
CA ARG A 387 -16.94 2.38 16.62
C ARG A 387 -16.52 1.17 17.46
N GLU A 388 -17.29 0.81 18.45
CA GLU A 388 -16.97 -0.31 19.34
C GLU A 388 -17.00 -1.67 18.61
N ALA A 389 -18.01 -1.89 17.77
CA ALA A 389 -18.09 -3.08 16.91
C ALA A 389 -16.94 -3.14 15.92
N LYS A 390 -16.54 -2.00 15.33
CA LYS A 390 -15.41 -1.93 14.41
C LYS A 390 -14.10 -2.37 15.11
N ILE A 391 -13.77 -1.76 16.23
CA ILE A 391 -12.55 -2.08 16.99
C ILE A 391 -12.56 -3.53 17.49
N ASN A 392 -13.70 -4.01 17.99
CA ASN A 392 -13.82 -5.40 18.43
C ASN A 392 -13.63 -6.38 17.28
N GLY A 393 -14.18 -6.07 16.10
CA GLY A 393 -14.00 -6.88 14.90
C GLY A 393 -12.53 -7.00 14.49
N TRP A 394 -11.78 -5.90 14.53
CA TRP A 394 -10.34 -5.92 14.27
C TRP A 394 -9.57 -6.78 15.28
N ARG A 395 -9.93 -6.71 16.57
CA ARG A 395 -9.33 -7.56 17.60
C ARG A 395 -9.62 -9.04 17.38
N ILE A 396 -10.86 -9.38 16.97
CA ILE A 396 -11.24 -10.75 16.64
C ILE A 396 -10.39 -11.28 15.47
N ILE A 397 -10.25 -10.51 14.38
CA ILE A 397 -9.44 -10.90 13.23
C ILE A 397 -7.98 -11.12 13.64
N ASN A 398 -7.37 -10.16 14.34
CA ASN A 398 -5.98 -10.30 14.82
C ASN A 398 -5.81 -11.53 15.72
N THR A 399 -6.76 -11.78 16.61
CA THR A 399 -6.73 -12.98 17.47
C THR A 399 -6.83 -14.26 16.65
N ALA A 400 -7.71 -14.29 15.62
CA ALA A 400 -7.88 -15.45 14.77
C ALA A 400 -6.64 -15.70 13.89
N LEU A 401 -5.98 -14.65 13.39
CA LEU A 401 -4.70 -14.74 12.68
C LEU A 401 -3.62 -15.31 13.58
N HIS A 402 -3.41 -14.72 14.75
CA HIS A 402 -2.37 -15.13 15.69
C HIS A 402 -2.55 -16.57 16.20
N ARG A 403 -3.80 -17.05 16.33
CA ARG A 403 -4.11 -18.41 16.74
C ARG A 403 -4.20 -19.41 15.58
N GLY A 404 -4.04 -18.95 14.34
CA GLY A 404 -4.20 -19.78 13.15
C GLY A 404 -5.64 -20.26 12.93
N PHE A 405 -6.63 -19.51 13.41
CA PHE A 405 -8.06 -19.83 13.26
C PHE A 405 -8.68 -19.24 11.99
N LEU A 406 -7.98 -18.33 11.29
CA LEU A 406 -8.38 -17.86 9.97
C LEU A 406 -7.58 -18.57 8.89
N ARG A 407 -8.27 -19.13 7.91
CA ARG A 407 -7.72 -19.79 6.73
C ARG A 407 -8.37 -19.23 5.47
N VAL A 408 -7.60 -19.13 4.39
CA VAL A 408 -8.08 -18.60 3.11
C VAL A 408 -7.72 -19.57 2.00
N PHE A 409 -8.70 -19.88 1.14
CA PHE A 409 -8.46 -20.54 -0.13
C PHE A 409 -7.89 -19.48 -1.10
N GLY A 410 -6.60 -19.16 -1.01
CA GLY A 410 -5.98 -17.96 -1.57
C GLY A 410 -6.35 -17.60 -3.00
N LYS A 411 -6.49 -18.61 -3.88
CA LYS A 411 -6.94 -18.39 -5.26
C LYS A 411 -8.43 -18.02 -5.38
N GLN A 412 -9.20 -18.23 -4.33
CA GLN A 412 -10.65 -17.96 -4.29
C GLN A 412 -10.98 -16.63 -3.62
N ALA A 413 -9.99 -15.98 -3.00
CA ALA A 413 -10.12 -14.67 -2.37
C ALA A 413 -8.87 -13.80 -2.67
N PRO A 414 -8.62 -13.49 -3.96
CA PRO A 414 -7.40 -12.83 -4.40
C PRO A 414 -7.29 -11.39 -3.88
N ASN A 415 -8.40 -10.65 -3.79
CA ASN A 415 -8.37 -9.27 -3.31
C ASN A 415 -8.18 -9.21 -1.80
N LEU A 416 -8.79 -10.13 -1.03
CA LEU A 416 -8.51 -10.25 0.40
C LEU A 416 -7.02 -10.51 0.64
N MET A 417 -6.42 -11.47 -0.09
CA MET A 417 -5.00 -11.80 0.03
C MET A 417 -4.10 -10.64 -0.38
N ARG A 418 -4.51 -9.84 -1.35
CA ARG A 418 -3.78 -8.67 -1.83
C ARG A 418 -3.86 -7.48 -0.87
N THR A 419 -5.06 -7.19 -0.34
CA THR A 419 -5.30 -5.95 0.42
C THR A 419 -5.00 -6.08 1.90
N ALA A 420 -5.29 -7.22 2.53
CA ALA A 420 -5.11 -7.41 3.97
C ALA A 420 -3.69 -7.07 4.49
N PRO A 421 -2.61 -7.51 3.83
CA PRO A 421 -1.26 -7.15 4.28
C PRO A 421 -0.92 -5.66 4.11
N THR A 422 -1.66 -4.93 3.27
CA THR A 422 -1.39 -3.51 3.00
C THR A 422 -2.05 -2.54 3.99
N ILE A 423 -2.95 -3.04 4.84
CA ILE A 423 -3.70 -2.22 5.78
C ILE A 423 -2.81 -1.69 6.89
N THR A 424 -2.73 -0.38 7.01
CA THR A 424 -1.94 0.30 8.02
C THR A 424 -2.79 0.81 9.17
N ARG A 425 -2.14 1.15 10.29
CA ARG A 425 -2.80 1.75 11.46
C ARG A 425 -3.17 3.21 11.20
N ASP A 426 -4.27 3.66 11.78
CA ASP A 426 -4.60 5.09 11.81
C ASP A 426 -3.61 5.85 12.72
N ASP A 427 -3.07 6.95 12.22
CA ASP A 427 -2.11 7.78 12.95
C ASP A 427 -2.71 8.41 14.21
N LYS A 428 -4.02 8.66 14.22
CA LYS A 428 -4.75 9.30 15.32
C LYS A 428 -5.37 8.30 16.30
N ASN A 429 -5.71 7.12 15.80
CA ASN A 429 -6.33 6.05 16.58
C ASN A 429 -5.70 4.69 16.27
N ARG A 430 -4.63 4.35 16.95
CA ARG A 430 -3.87 3.11 16.72
C ARG A 430 -4.65 1.80 16.90
N GLU A 431 -5.85 1.87 17.46
CA GLU A 431 -6.76 0.71 17.55
C GLU A 431 -7.61 0.50 16.29
N ASP A 432 -7.56 1.44 15.34
CA ASP A 432 -8.27 1.38 14.07
C ASP A 432 -7.30 1.35 12.89
N ILE A 433 -7.83 1.00 11.74
CA ILE A 433 -7.11 1.03 10.46
C ILE A 433 -7.12 2.44 9.87
N SER A 434 -6.13 2.75 9.06
CA SER A 434 -6.06 4.00 8.33
C SER A 434 -7.29 4.18 7.43
N PRO A 435 -7.98 5.33 7.47
CA PRO A 435 -9.15 5.60 6.60
C PRO A 435 -8.78 5.70 5.11
N ARG A 436 -7.49 5.57 4.81
CA ARG A 436 -6.94 5.58 3.44
C ARG A 436 -6.64 4.18 2.91
N SER A 437 -6.73 3.16 3.77
CA SER A 437 -6.50 1.77 3.36
C SER A 437 -7.61 1.27 2.43
N GLU A 438 -7.26 0.41 1.49
CA GLU A 438 -8.24 -0.35 0.70
C GLU A 438 -8.78 -1.49 1.59
N ASP A 439 -9.82 -1.20 2.39
CA ASP A 439 -10.28 -2.04 3.48
C ASP A 439 -11.54 -2.88 3.17
N HIS A 440 -12.09 -2.78 1.96
CA HIS A 440 -13.37 -3.42 1.59
C HIS A 440 -13.42 -4.93 1.87
N ALA A 441 -12.38 -5.68 1.51
CA ALA A 441 -12.34 -7.12 1.78
C ALA A 441 -12.19 -7.41 3.28
N MET A 442 -11.45 -6.56 4.01
CA MET A 442 -11.30 -6.71 5.45
C MET A 442 -12.55 -6.28 6.22
N ASP A 443 -13.30 -5.30 5.73
CA ASP A 443 -14.59 -4.92 6.32
C ASP A 443 -15.64 -6.02 6.11
N ALA A 444 -15.69 -6.63 4.92
CA ALA A 444 -16.51 -7.82 4.69
C ALA A 444 -16.11 -8.97 5.64
N LEU A 445 -14.82 -9.27 5.77
CA LEU A 445 -14.31 -10.26 6.72
C LEU A 445 -14.72 -9.92 8.16
N ARG A 446 -14.58 -8.67 8.57
CA ARG A 446 -14.93 -8.18 9.90
C ARG A 446 -16.42 -8.39 10.22
N TYR A 447 -17.30 -8.08 9.28
CA TYR A 447 -18.75 -8.28 9.48
C TYR A 447 -19.07 -9.76 9.73
N GLY A 448 -18.47 -10.68 8.97
CA GLY A 448 -18.65 -12.11 9.18
C GLY A 448 -18.05 -12.60 10.51
N MET A 449 -16.81 -12.26 10.79
CA MET A 449 -16.09 -12.70 11.99
C MET A 449 -16.75 -12.22 13.29
N LEU A 450 -17.30 -11.00 13.32
CA LEU A 450 -18.06 -10.49 14.45
C LEU A 450 -19.21 -11.40 14.81
N HIS A 451 -19.97 -11.87 13.83
CA HIS A 451 -21.15 -12.71 14.09
C HIS A 451 -20.83 -14.15 14.46
N ILE A 452 -19.67 -14.66 14.03
CA ILE A 452 -19.21 -15.99 14.41
C ILE A 452 -18.80 -16.04 15.89
N TYR A 453 -18.00 -15.04 16.32
CA TYR A 453 -17.39 -15.05 17.65
C TYR A 453 -18.17 -14.27 18.71
N THR A 454 -19.16 -13.47 18.30
CA THR A 454 -20.06 -12.73 19.21
C THR A 454 -21.52 -12.85 18.79
N PRO A 455 -22.07 -14.06 18.53
CA PRO A 455 -23.47 -14.20 18.18
C PRO A 455 -24.35 -13.77 19.35
N SER A 456 -25.42 -13.03 19.08
CA SER A 456 -26.46 -12.76 20.08
C SER A 456 -27.08 -14.07 20.52
N GLU A 457 -27.59 -14.17 21.77
CA GLU A 457 -28.25 -15.40 22.25
C GLU A 457 -29.46 -15.80 21.38
N ALA A 458 -30.11 -14.84 20.73
CA ALA A 458 -31.22 -15.08 19.81
C ALA A 458 -30.77 -15.58 18.42
N GLU A 459 -29.49 -15.39 18.06
CA GLU A 459 -28.94 -15.72 16.75
C GLU A 459 -28.06 -16.97 16.74
N LYS A 460 -27.82 -17.58 17.91
CA LYS A 460 -27.11 -18.86 17.94
C LYS A 460 -27.92 -19.88 17.18
N PRO A 461 -27.45 -20.42 16.03
CA PRO A 461 -28.12 -21.57 15.43
C PRO A 461 -28.19 -22.67 16.46
N PRO A 462 -29.26 -23.49 16.47
CA PRO A 462 -29.36 -24.62 17.37
C PRO A 462 -28.10 -25.47 17.19
N ASP A 463 -27.36 -25.65 18.27
CA ASP A 463 -26.09 -26.36 18.29
C ASP A 463 -26.32 -27.81 17.79
N LYS A 464 -26.15 -28.01 16.49
CA LYS A 464 -26.31 -29.31 15.82
C LYS A 464 -25.05 -30.16 15.91
N ASN A 465 -23.97 -29.61 16.47
CA ASN A 465 -22.72 -30.35 16.56
C ASN A 465 -22.60 -31.06 17.91
N PRO A 466 -22.73 -32.40 17.95
CA PRO A 466 -22.60 -33.15 19.19
C PRO A 466 -21.17 -33.15 19.75
N PHE A 467 -20.18 -32.66 18.98
CA PHE A 467 -18.75 -32.69 19.31
C PHE A 467 -18.17 -31.32 19.71
N ARG A 468 -19.00 -30.28 19.80
CA ARG A 468 -18.49 -28.98 20.31
C ARG A 468 -18.15 -29.10 21.80
N GLY A 469 -17.02 -28.50 22.24
CA GLY A 469 -16.47 -28.70 23.59
C GLY A 469 -17.47 -28.56 24.75
N GLU A 470 -18.42 -27.61 24.68
CA GLU A 470 -19.50 -27.49 25.66
C GLU A 470 -20.48 -28.67 25.64
N ASN A 471 -20.74 -29.25 24.47
CA ASN A 471 -21.60 -30.41 24.32
C ASN A 471 -20.92 -31.70 24.78
N ILE A 472 -19.60 -31.82 24.58
CA ILE A 472 -18.80 -32.91 25.13
C ILE A 472 -18.91 -32.90 26.64
N ILE A 473 -18.78 -31.75 27.29
CA ILE A 473 -18.92 -31.61 28.75
C ILE A 473 -20.34 -31.93 29.21
N LYS A 474 -21.37 -31.44 28.49
CA LYS A 474 -22.77 -31.75 28.82
C LYS A 474 -23.09 -33.22 28.58
N THR A 475 -22.62 -33.81 27.50
CA THR A 475 -22.80 -35.23 27.18
C THR A 475 -22.04 -36.10 28.17
N GLN A 476 -20.81 -35.78 28.54
CA GLN A 476 -20.06 -36.50 29.58
C GLN A 476 -20.74 -36.38 30.96
N ARG A 477 -21.27 -35.22 31.33
CA ARG A 477 -22.05 -35.05 32.56
C ARG A 477 -23.32 -35.91 32.55
N LYS A 478 -24.03 -35.95 31.42
CA LYS A 478 -25.24 -36.76 31.26
C LYS A 478 -24.94 -38.27 31.32
N LEU A 479 -23.85 -38.70 30.68
CA LEU A 479 -23.40 -40.09 30.71
C LEU A 479 -22.91 -40.52 32.10
N ARG A 480 -22.31 -39.63 32.88
CA ARG A 480 -21.95 -39.87 34.29
C ARG A 480 -23.20 -39.95 35.19
N GLN A 481 -24.21 -39.12 34.94
CA GLN A 481 -25.49 -39.17 35.70
C GLN A 481 -26.35 -40.41 35.39
N THR A 482 -26.19 -40.98 34.19
CA THR A 482 -26.92 -42.21 33.79
C THR A 482 -26.14 -43.49 34.05
N GLY A 483 -24.95 -43.40 34.68
CA GLY A 483 -24.16 -44.58 35.04
C GLY A 483 -23.52 -45.34 33.88
N VAL A 484 -23.44 -44.72 32.68
CA VAL A 484 -22.84 -45.34 31.47
C VAL A 484 -21.31 -45.11 31.41
N LEU A 485 -20.77 -44.17 32.18
CA LEU A 485 -19.35 -44.00 32.44
C LEU A 485 -19.12 -43.98 33.95
N GLY A 486 -18.60 -45.08 34.45
CA GLY A 486 -18.11 -45.25 35.80
C GLY A 486 -16.70 -44.70 36.01
#